data_0bec7a9b2634559b91145787d16d3250
#
_entry.id   0bec7a9b2634559b91145787d16d3250
#
_cell.length_a   1.000
_cell.length_b   1.000
_cell.length_c   1.000
_cell.angle_alpha   90.00
_cell.angle_beta   90.00
_cell.angle_gamma   90.00
#
_symmetry.space_group_name_H-M   'P 1'
#
loop_
_entity.id
_entity.type
_entity.pdbx_description
1 polymer ?
#
loop_
_entity_poly.entity_id
_entity_poly.type
_entity_poly.pdbx_seq_one_letter_code
_entity_poly.pdbx_strand_id
1 'polypeptide(L)'
;MKRMKQILMTMALLMCAVTTNAQTANVTDRDLVGVWTLEWMQFDGEKKMMCGKTTGYSQFKYYGPDGEYACAEIAMTSDGKVVVMPHEYGTYTFKNGVYSEMGRSASPLTLTDKTHFRGRWKNRSDSWVKQPNMPEKVVRYIVDYCKLKDTPADISQSIKQNIFK
;
A
#
# COMPACT_ATOMS: atom_id res chain seq x y z
N MET A 1 -56.29 5.24 21.69
CA MET A 1 -54.99 4.70 22.08
C MET A 1 -54.33 3.77 21.01
N LYS A 2 -55.07 2.95 20.24
CA LYS A 2 -54.47 2.07 19.20
C LYS A 2 -53.85 2.81 18.01
N ARG A 3 -54.43 3.93 17.53
CA ARG A 3 -53.94 4.70 16.39
C ARG A 3 -52.62 5.45 16.67
N MET A 4 -52.40 5.89 17.91
CA MET A 4 -51.16 6.59 18.29
C MET A 4 -49.94 5.65 18.35
N LYS A 5 -50.14 4.36 18.70
CA LYS A 5 -49.09 3.35 18.70
C LYS A 5 -48.63 2.98 17.26
N GLN A 6 -49.56 3.01 16.30
CA GLN A 6 -49.20 2.73 14.89
C GLN A 6 -48.39 3.85 14.26
N ILE A 7 -48.67 5.11 14.58
CA ILE A 7 -47.91 6.27 14.08
C ILE A 7 -46.49 6.28 14.66
N LEU A 8 -46.30 5.94 15.95
CA LEU A 8 -44.97 5.83 16.56
C LEU A 8 -44.16 4.67 15.95
N MET A 9 -44.80 3.57 15.61
CA MET A 9 -44.11 2.42 15.01
C MET A 9 -43.70 2.68 13.56
N THR A 10 -44.46 3.48 12.82
CA THR A 10 -44.13 3.86 11.44
C THR A 10 -43.01 4.90 11.39
N MET A 11 -42.89 5.79 12.39
CA MET A 11 -41.77 6.73 12.50
C MET A 11 -40.45 6.05 12.90
N ALA A 12 -40.50 5.00 13.73
CA ALA A 12 -39.30 4.24 14.11
C ALA A 12 -38.71 3.44 12.94
N LEU A 13 -39.54 3.00 11.99
CA LEU A 13 -39.10 2.28 10.79
C LEU A 13 -38.53 3.21 9.70
N LEU A 14 -38.87 4.50 9.72
CA LEU A 14 -38.28 5.48 8.74
C LEU A 14 -36.91 6.00 9.18
N MET A 15 -36.50 5.84 10.43
CA MET A 15 -35.18 6.29 10.89
C MET A 15 -34.05 5.27 10.69
N CYS A 16 -34.35 4.04 10.28
CA CYS A 16 -33.33 3.01 10.01
C CYS A 16 -32.83 2.96 8.56
N ALA A 17 -33.28 3.85 7.70
CA ALA A 17 -32.87 3.90 6.30
C ALA A 17 -31.99 5.12 5.96
N VAL A 18 -31.28 5.68 6.95
CA VAL A 18 -30.08 6.44 6.64
C VAL A 18 -28.96 5.40 6.49
N THR A 19 -29.00 4.63 5.41
CA THR A 19 -27.76 4.08 4.86
C THR A 19 -26.88 5.27 4.59
N THR A 20 -25.89 5.48 5.44
CA THR A 20 -24.72 6.25 5.09
C THR A 20 -24.17 5.60 3.82
N ASN A 21 -24.62 6.06 2.66
CA ASN A 21 -23.80 6.04 1.47
C ASN A 21 -22.58 6.87 1.84
N ALA A 22 -21.63 6.25 2.53
CA ALA A 22 -20.26 6.71 2.47
C ALA A 22 -19.99 6.72 0.97
N GLN A 23 -19.98 7.91 0.40
CA GLN A 23 -19.60 8.18 -0.96
C GLN A 23 -18.20 7.57 -1.06
N THR A 24 -18.12 6.33 -1.54
CA THR A 24 -16.84 5.73 -1.93
C THR A 24 -16.33 6.69 -2.97
N ALA A 25 -15.37 7.52 -2.59
CA ALA A 25 -14.69 8.42 -3.50
C ALA A 25 -14.40 7.57 -4.74
N ASN A 26 -14.77 8.07 -5.94
CA ASN A 26 -14.57 7.37 -7.20
C ASN A 26 -13.08 7.02 -7.31
N VAL A 27 -12.73 5.83 -6.81
CA VAL A 27 -11.36 5.30 -6.82
C VAL A 27 -11.19 4.63 -8.16
N THR A 28 -10.15 5.00 -8.87
CA THR A 28 -9.79 4.49 -10.18
C THR A 28 -8.50 3.67 -10.11
N ASP A 29 -8.24 2.85 -11.10
CA ASP A 29 -6.99 2.09 -11.19
C ASP A 29 -5.75 3.01 -11.17
N ARG A 30 -5.90 4.27 -11.63
CA ARG A 30 -4.83 5.28 -11.61
C ARG A 30 -4.50 5.78 -10.20
N ASP A 31 -5.41 5.64 -9.25
CA ASP A 31 -5.18 6.07 -7.88
C ASP A 31 -4.14 5.17 -7.17
N LEU A 32 -3.83 3.99 -7.71
CA LEU A 32 -2.73 3.15 -7.22
C LEU A 32 -1.36 3.75 -7.55
N VAL A 33 -1.22 4.49 -8.65
CA VAL A 33 0.06 5.11 -9.05
C VAL A 33 0.61 6.00 -7.96
N GLY A 34 1.88 5.80 -7.61
CA GLY A 34 2.58 6.59 -6.61
C GLY A 34 3.39 5.75 -5.62
N VAL A 35 3.74 6.38 -4.51
CA VAL A 35 4.52 5.81 -3.42
C VAL A 35 3.63 5.48 -2.25
N TRP A 36 3.87 4.32 -1.66
CA TRP A 36 3.09 3.79 -0.54
C TRP A 36 4.02 3.27 0.55
N THR A 37 3.65 3.49 1.80
CA THR A 37 4.33 2.91 2.96
C THR A 37 3.37 2.05 3.77
N LEU A 38 3.90 0.99 4.35
CA LEU A 38 3.14 0.08 5.20
C LEU A 38 2.74 0.80 6.49
N GLU A 39 1.44 0.86 6.75
CA GLU A 39 0.87 1.45 7.97
C GLU A 39 0.78 0.41 9.09
N TRP A 40 0.28 -0.77 8.77
CA TRP A 40 0.22 -1.90 9.68
C TRP A 40 0.16 -3.23 8.92
N MET A 41 0.55 -4.29 9.59
CA MET A 41 0.34 -5.67 9.16
C MET A 41 -0.19 -6.55 10.29
N GLN A 42 -0.86 -7.63 9.92
CA GLN A 42 -1.43 -8.59 10.85
C GLN A 42 -1.40 -9.98 10.24
N PHE A 43 -0.80 -10.93 10.93
CA PHE A 43 -0.92 -12.34 10.61
C PHE A 43 -2.19 -12.93 11.21
N ASP A 44 -2.75 -13.96 10.58
CA ASP A 44 -3.97 -14.60 11.07
C ASP A 44 -3.78 -15.13 12.48
N GLY A 45 -4.70 -14.77 13.38
CA GLY A 45 -4.63 -15.12 14.80
C GLY A 45 -3.72 -14.25 15.66
N GLU A 46 -2.95 -13.33 15.07
CA GLU A 46 -2.04 -12.46 15.80
C GLU A 46 -2.60 -11.04 15.99
N LYS A 47 -1.95 -10.28 16.87
CA LYS A 47 -2.25 -8.85 17.05
C LYS A 47 -1.73 -8.04 15.88
N LYS A 48 -2.45 -6.98 15.55
CA LYS A 48 -2.03 -5.99 14.58
C LYS A 48 -0.70 -5.35 15.00
N MET A 49 0.28 -5.35 14.10
CA MET A 49 1.56 -4.68 14.26
C MET A 49 1.53 -3.36 13.49
N MET A 50 1.68 -2.26 14.19
CA MET A 50 1.82 -0.93 13.56
C MET A 50 3.23 -0.78 13.01
N CYS A 51 3.34 -0.10 11.86
CA CYS A 51 4.60 0.15 11.17
C CYS A 51 4.88 1.65 11.09
N GLY A 52 6.13 2.02 10.86
CA GLY A 52 6.55 3.41 10.70
C GLY A 52 7.56 3.87 11.75
N LYS A 53 7.60 5.18 12.00
CA LYS A 53 8.64 5.82 12.81
C LYS A 53 8.74 5.24 14.25
N THR A 54 7.59 4.95 14.86
CA THR A 54 7.55 4.45 16.25
C THR A 54 8.13 3.06 16.39
N THR A 55 7.96 2.21 15.39
CA THR A 55 8.47 0.83 15.40
C THR A 55 9.85 0.70 14.76
N GLY A 56 10.32 1.74 14.08
CA GLY A 56 11.57 1.69 13.31
C GLY A 56 11.52 0.76 12.10
N TYR A 57 10.33 0.30 11.69
CA TYR A 57 10.14 -0.60 10.56
C TYR A 57 8.96 -0.17 9.69
N SER A 58 9.14 -0.24 8.38
CA SER A 58 8.08 -0.08 7.39
C SER A 58 8.47 -0.81 6.11
N GLN A 59 7.54 -0.89 5.16
CA GLN A 59 7.81 -1.29 3.80
C GLN A 59 7.47 -0.14 2.87
N PHE A 60 8.16 -0.08 1.75
CA PHE A 60 7.98 0.85 0.67
C PHE A 60 7.48 0.09 -0.55
N LYS A 61 6.46 0.63 -1.23
CA LYS A 61 6.03 0.20 -2.56
C LYS A 61 5.96 1.41 -3.48
N TYR A 62 6.43 1.22 -4.69
CA TYR A 62 6.31 2.18 -5.78
C TYR A 62 5.54 1.54 -6.92
N TYR A 63 4.54 2.25 -7.41
CA TYR A 63 3.76 1.92 -8.59
C TYR A 63 3.90 3.05 -9.60
N GLY A 64 4.69 2.85 -10.64
CA GLY A 64 4.93 3.83 -11.70
C GLY A 64 3.76 3.92 -12.66
N PRO A 65 3.57 5.08 -13.33
CA PRO A 65 2.49 5.28 -14.29
C PRO A 65 2.64 4.43 -15.56
N ASP A 66 3.84 3.93 -15.81
CA ASP A 66 4.22 3.03 -16.92
C ASP A 66 4.15 1.55 -16.56
N GLY A 67 3.70 1.21 -15.34
CA GLY A 67 3.64 -0.15 -14.85
C GLY A 67 4.92 -0.62 -14.13
N GLU A 68 5.88 0.28 -13.88
CA GLU A 68 7.06 -0.03 -13.05
C GLU A 68 6.65 -0.32 -11.61
N TYR A 69 7.26 -1.32 -10.99
CA TYR A 69 7.02 -1.73 -9.62
C TYR A 69 8.32 -1.92 -8.86
N ALA A 70 8.36 -1.39 -7.64
CA ALA A 70 9.44 -1.67 -6.70
C ALA A 70 8.91 -1.85 -5.29
N CYS A 71 9.52 -2.76 -4.53
CA CYS A 71 9.22 -3.00 -3.12
C CYS A 71 10.53 -3.09 -2.34
N ALA A 72 10.58 -2.41 -1.20
CA ALA A 72 11.71 -2.46 -0.27
C ALA A 72 11.21 -2.50 1.17
N GLU A 73 12.01 -3.10 2.04
CA GLU A 73 11.87 -2.91 3.49
C GLU A 73 12.72 -1.72 3.94
N ILE A 74 12.21 -0.98 4.91
CA ILE A 74 12.89 0.16 5.52
C ILE A 74 12.96 -0.11 7.01
N ALA A 75 14.16 -0.15 7.55
CA ALA A 75 14.39 -0.33 8.97
C ALA A 75 15.26 0.79 9.52
N MET A 76 15.05 1.16 10.78
CA MET A 76 15.90 2.05 11.54
C MET A 76 16.73 1.21 12.52
N THR A 77 18.04 1.35 12.44
CA THR A 77 18.97 0.69 13.36
C THR A 77 18.95 1.36 14.72
N SER A 78 19.50 0.70 15.74
CA SER A 78 19.57 1.23 17.12
C SER A 78 20.37 2.52 17.24
N ASP A 79 21.31 2.78 16.30
CA ASP A 79 22.08 4.03 16.21
C ASP A 79 21.38 5.10 15.36
N GLY A 80 20.11 4.87 14.96
CA GLY A 80 19.27 5.84 14.25
C GLY A 80 19.51 5.92 12.74
N LYS A 81 20.32 5.03 12.17
CA LYS A 81 20.51 4.98 10.73
C LYS A 81 19.34 4.29 10.04
N VAL A 82 18.99 4.80 8.87
CA VAL A 82 17.98 4.16 8.00
C VAL A 82 18.67 3.18 7.07
N VAL A 83 18.18 1.95 7.07
CA VAL A 83 18.61 0.88 6.17
C VAL A 83 17.47 0.56 5.21
N VAL A 84 17.79 0.55 3.92
CA VAL A 84 16.87 0.12 2.86
C VAL A 84 17.30 -1.25 2.39
N MET A 85 16.39 -2.21 2.47
CA MET A 85 16.60 -3.59 2.02
C MET A 85 15.73 -3.83 0.78
N PRO A 86 16.33 -3.91 -0.43
CA PRO A 86 15.55 -4.15 -1.65
C PRO A 86 14.91 -5.53 -1.60
N HIS A 87 13.63 -5.59 -1.94
CA HIS A 87 12.85 -6.82 -1.91
C HIS A 87 12.52 -7.32 -3.32
N GLU A 88 11.84 -6.49 -4.11
CA GLU A 88 11.40 -6.84 -5.47
C GLU A 88 11.46 -5.62 -6.39
N TYR A 89 11.75 -5.88 -7.67
CA TYR A 89 11.64 -4.92 -8.76
C TYR A 89 11.06 -5.62 -10.00
N GLY A 90 10.21 -4.92 -10.74
CA GLY A 90 9.62 -5.46 -11.96
C GLY A 90 8.46 -4.62 -12.47
N THR A 91 7.39 -5.28 -12.88
CA THR A 91 6.20 -4.63 -13.42
C THR A 91 4.95 -5.03 -12.64
N TYR A 92 3.94 -4.17 -12.68
CA TYR A 92 2.62 -4.49 -12.16
C TYR A 92 1.53 -4.18 -13.18
N THR A 93 0.37 -4.76 -12.99
CA THR A 93 -0.88 -4.35 -13.64
C THR A 93 -1.97 -4.23 -12.59
N PHE A 94 -2.83 -3.22 -12.75
CA PHE A 94 -4.04 -3.06 -11.97
C PHE A 94 -5.15 -2.60 -12.92
N LYS A 95 -6.13 -3.46 -13.16
CA LYS A 95 -7.22 -3.19 -14.11
C LYS A 95 -8.52 -3.77 -13.55
N ASN A 96 -9.56 -2.92 -13.50
CA ASN A 96 -10.89 -3.32 -13.00
C ASN A 96 -10.85 -3.99 -11.62
N GLY A 97 -10.02 -3.46 -10.71
CA GLY A 97 -9.85 -4.02 -9.36
C GLY A 97 -9.00 -5.30 -9.29
N VAL A 98 -8.49 -5.78 -10.41
CA VAL A 98 -7.60 -6.96 -10.44
C VAL A 98 -6.15 -6.52 -10.48
N TYR A 99 -5.40 -6.94 -9.49
CA TYR A 99 -3.99 -6.60 -9.30
C TYR A 99 -3.08 -7.79 -9.61
N SER A 100 -1.94 -7.54 -10.27
CA SER A 100 -0.90 -8.52 -10.54
C SER A 100 0.48 -7.87 -10.45
N GLU A 101 1.41 -8.53 -9.77
CA GLU A 101 2.82 -8.18 -9.71
C GLU A 101 3.65 -9.20 -10.50
N MET A 102 4.58 -8.72 -11.33
CA MET A 102 5.59 -9.55 -12.02
C MET A 102 4.98 -10.76 -12.77
N GLY A 103 3.77 -10.59 -13.32
CA GLY A 103 3.04 -11.66 -14.01
C GLY A 103 2.53 -12.79 -13.11
N ARG A 104 2.67 -12.67 -11.77
CA ARG A 104 2.12 -13.64 -10.82
C ARG A 104 0.66 -13.32 -10.53
N SER A 105 -0.14 -14.37 -10.26
CA SER A 105 -1.55 -14.20 -9.88
C SER A 105 -1.68 -13.26 -8.68
N ALA A 106 -2.64 -12.38 -8.82
CA ALA A 106 -2.92 -11.27 -7.95
C ALA A 106 -3.14 -11.67 -6.50
N SER A 107 -2.41 -11.05 -5.61
CA SER A 107 -2.86 -10.90 -4.24
C SER A 107 -4.07 -9.98 -4.23
N PRO A 108 -5.13 -10.26 -3.46
CA PRO A 108 -6.22 -9.33 -3.31
C PRO A 108 -5.69 -7.97 -2.82
N LEU A 109 -5.91 -6.93 -3.62
CA LEU A 109 -5.61 -5.55 -3.29
C LEU A 109 -6.91 -4.75 -3.45
N THR A 110 -7.26 -3.99 -2.43
CA THR A 110 -8.45 -3.15 -2.43
C THR A 110 -8.06 -1.73 -2.09
N LEU A 111 -8.22 -0.80 -3.04
CA LEU A 111 -8.16 0.62 -2.76
C LEU A 111 -9.37 0.99 -1.89
N THR A 112 -9.13 1.39 -0.64
CA THR A 112 -10.20 1.82 0.27
C THR A 112 -10.59 3.28 0.02
N ASP A 113 -9.62 4.08 -0.39
CA ASP A 113 -9.77 5.47 -0.85
C ASP A 113 -8.53 5.87 -1.68
N LYS A 114 -8.41 7.16 -2.05
CA LYS A 114 -7.28 7.66 -2.85
C LYS A 114 -5.93 7.66 -2.11
N THR A 115 -5.96 7.45 -0.80
CA THR A 115 -4.79 7.53 0.09
C THR A 115 -4.48 6.23 0.82
N HIS A 116 -5.37 5.25 0.77
CA HIS A 116 -5.18 3.96 1.44
C HIS A 116 -5.57 2.79 0.55
N PHE A 117 -4.80 1.72 0.64
CA PHE A 117 -5.21 0.40 0.15
C PHE A 117 -4.96 -0.69 1.19
N ARG A 118 -5.67 -1.78 1.05
CA ARG A 118 -5.48 -3.01 1.82
C ARG A 118 -5.04 -4.13 0.91
N GLY A 119 -4.10 -4.92 1.40
CA GLY A 119 -3.63 -6.13 0.76
C GLY A 119 -3.87 -7.35 1.64
N ARG A 120 -3.86 -8.51 1.01
CA ARG A 120 -3.79 -9.80 1.69
C ARG A 120 -2.82 -10.71 0.95
N TRP A 121 -1.85 -11.24 1.66
CA TRP A 121 -0.87 -12.18 1.13
C TRP A 121 -0.81 -13.40 2.03
N LYS A 122 -1.25 -14.56 1.52
CA LYS A 122 -1.34 -15.80 2.32
C LYS A 122 -2.12 -15.57 3.62
N ASN A 123 -1.44 -15.67 4.76
CA ASN A 123 -1.97 -15.49 6.10
C ASN A 123 -1.74 -14.08 6.68
N ARG A 124 -1.29 -13.11 5.85
CA ARG A 124 -1.03 -11.73 6.26
C ARG A 124 -2.02 -10.76 5.61
N SER A 125 -2.65 -9.92 6.41
CA SER A 125 -3.37 -8.73 5.97
C SER A 125 -2.53 -7.49 6.26
N ASP A 126 -2.60 -6.48 5.39
CA ASP A 126 -1.86 -5.25 5.54
C ASP A 126 -2.65 -4.03 5.07
N SER A 127 -2.23 -2.86 5.54
CA SER A 127 -2.74 -1.56 5.13
C SER A 127 -1.59 -0.65 4.75
N TRP A 128 -1.79 0.09 3.68
CA TRP A 128 -0.80 0.95 3.07
C TRP A 128 -1.35 2.35 2.94
N VAL A 129 -0.50 3.33 3.21
CA VAL A 129 -0.82 4.75 3.10
C VAL A 129 0.03 5.42 2.03
N LYS A 130 -0.62 6.22 1.19
CA LYS A 130 0.04 6.95 0.09
C LYS A 130 0.94 8.07 0.63
N GLN A 131 2.10 8.24 0.00
CA GLN A 131 3.11 9.23 0.36
C GLN A 131 3.28 10.28 -0.77
N PRO A 132 2.33 11.20 -0.95
CA PRO A 132 2.33 12.12 -2.09
C PRO A 132 3.48 13.13 -2.05
N ASN A 133 4.04 13.37 -0.87
CA ASN A 133 5.08 14.38 -0.65
C ASN A 133 6.49 13.77 -0.51
N MET A 134 6.67 12.48 -0.80
CA MET A 134 8.01 11.88 -0.76
C MET A 134 8.88 12.49 -1.86
N PRO A 135 10.07 13.03 -1.54
CA PRO A 135 10.93 13.66 -2.54
C PRO A 135 11.30 12.67 -3.65
N GLU A 136 11.19 13.08 -4.90
CA GLU A 136 11.44 12.23 -6.08
C GLU A 136 12.83 11.58 -6.03
N LYS A 137 13.85 12.31 -5.61
CA LYS A 137 15.21 11.77 -5.44
C LYS A 137 15.27 10.58 -4.48
N VAL A 138 14.43 10.57 -3.42
CA VAL A 138 14.37 9.45 -2.46
C VAL A 138 13.67 8.28 -3.10
N VAL A 139 12.57 8.53 -3.82
CA VAL A 139 11.84 7.50 -4.55
C VAL A 139 12.74 6.82 -5.57
N ARG A 140 13.42 7.60 -6.42
CA ARG A 140 14.34 7.06 -7.43
C ARG A 140 15.50 6.30 -6.81
N TYR A 141 16.09 6.81 -5.74
CA TYR A 141 17.14 6.09 -5.02
C TYR A 141 16.67 4.68 -4.59
N ILE A 142 15.49 4.56 -3.97
CA ILE A 142 14.96 3.27 -3.49
C ILE A 142 14.64 2.35 -4.69
N VAL A 143 13.98 2.89 -5.72
CA VAL A 143 13.61 2.13 -6.92
C VAL A 143 14.86 1.60 -7.64
N ASP A 144 15.85 2.46 -7.85
CA ASP A 144 17.10 2.06 -8.51
C ASP A 144 17.89 1.06 -7.65
N TYR A 145 17.83 1.17 -6.33
CA TYR A 145 18.43 0.18 -5.43
C TYR A 145 17.73 -1.18 -5.53
N CYS A 146 16.39 -1.20 -5.69
CA CYS A 146 15.66 -2.44 -5.93
C CYS A 146 16.05 -3.10 -7.27
N LYS A 147 16.33 -2.32 -8.33
CA LYS A 147 16.83 -2.83 -9.61
C LYS A 147 18.13 -3.60 -9.47
N LEU A 148 19.00 -3.18 -8.57
CA LEU A 148 20.32 -3.79 -8.39
C LEU A 148 20.28 -5.21 -7.84
N LYS A 149 19.20 -5.59 -7.15
CA LYS A 149 19.08 -6.91 -6.52
C LYS A 149 19.10 -8.04 -7.53
N ASP A 150 18.42 -7.84 -8.67
CA ASP A 150 18.25 -8.87 -9.71
C ASP A 150 19.15 -8.63 -10.93
N THR A 151 20.06 -7.64 -10.85
CA THR A 151 20.98 -7.31 -11.93
C THR A 151 22.28 -8.13 -11.80
N PRO A 152 22.83 -8.70 -12.89
CA PRO A 152 24.12 -9.36 -12.86
C PRO A 152 25.21 -8.53 -12.18
N ALA A 153 26.14 -9.18 -11.49
CA ALA A 153 27.09 -8.52 -10.59
C ALA A 153 27.95 -7.43 -11.27
N ASP A 154 28.34 -7.65 -12.52
CA ASP A 154 29.09 -6.72 -13.35
C ASP A 154 28.33 -5.43 -13.67
N ILE A 155 27.05 -5.56 -14.04
CA ILE A 155 26.15 -4.43 -14.32
C ILE A 155 25.80 -3.72 -13.01
N SER A 156 25.52 -4.47 -11.95
CA SER A 156 25.21 -3.97 -10.61
C SER A 156 26.36 -3.09 -10.06
N GLN A 157 27.63 -3.47 -10.31
CA GLN A 157 28.78 -2.68 -9.91
C GLN A 157 28.89 -1.36 -10.68
N SER A 158 28.62 -1.37 -11.98
CA SER A 158 28.62 -0.18 -12.82
C SER A 158 27.54 0.82 -12.40
N ILE A 159 26.34 0.35 -12.10
CA ILE A 159 25.23 1.19 -11.62
C ILE A 159 25.55 1.79 -10.25
N LYS A 160 26.08 1.00 -9.31
CA LYS A 160 26.50 1.50 -7.98
C LYS A 160 27.50 2.63 -8.09
N GLN A 161 28.48 2.52 -8.97
CA GLN A 161 29.50 3.55 -9.21
C GLN A 161 28.92 4.87 -9.77
N ASN A 162 27.79 4.82 -10.46
CA ASN A 162 27.15 5.99 -11.05
C ASN A 162 26.08 6.63 -10.15
N ILE A 163 25.45 5.85 -9.26
CA ILE A 163 24.42 6.35 -8.35
C ILE A 163 25.02 6.92 -7.06
N PHE A 164 26.15 6.40 -6.60
CA PHE A 164 26.78 6.76 -5.33
C PHE A 164 28.02 7.66 -5.46
N LYS A 165 28.18 8.31 -6.60
CA LYS A 165 29.13 9.42 -6.79
C LYS A 165 28.45 10.75 -6.48
#